data_2633dca08bdcae52a90433caedd2dc47
#
_entry.id   2633dca08bdcae52a90433caedd2dc47
#
_cell.length_a   1.000
_cell.length_b   1.000
_cell.length_c   1.000
_cell.angle_alpha   90.00
_cell.angle_beta   90.00
_cell.angle_gamma   90.00
#
_symmetry.space_group_name_H-M   'P 1'
#
loop_
_entity.id
_entity.type
_entity.pdbx_description
1 polymer ?
#
loop_
_entity_poly.entity_id
_entity_poly.type
_entity_poly.pdbx_seq_one_letter_code
_entity_poly.pdbx_strand_id
1 'polypeptide(L)'
;MNRNWAALVVALVAVGSGIGAAPAQPAPEPAAAMLIVPDGVFDGRDGQVHRGWRVLVRGSRIEAVGPDLTAAADVQTVALPGTTLMPGMIDAHVHLFLHPYNETSWNDQVLKEPLALRTARAVVSARATLMAGFTTVRDLGTEGAGDADVGLKAAIDQGIVPGPRMLVATRALVASGSYGPKGFDPGFVVPQGAEEADGTDLVAAARRQIGRGADVVKLYADYRWGAGEPSRPTFSIEEMRAVVEAAHSAGRKVAAHASTPEGMRRATLAGVDSIEHGNDGTAEIFALMKAHGTALCPTLAAGDAIERYRGWNGDKPEPGSIIAKRASFAAALKSGVALCVGGDTGVFSHGTNAREIVLMAGWGMKPADVLRAATAGNAAILGIGDRLGAIAPGMLADLVAVRGDPVADIAAVEAVVWVAKGGVVVRQVPQ
;
A
#
# COMPACT_ATOMS: atom_id res chain seq x y z
N MET A 1 -9.14 77.23 -30.57
CA MET A 1 -10.48 76.59 -30.71
C MET A 1 -10.62 76.09 -32.11
N ASN A 2 -10.56 74.81 -32.32
CA ASN A 2 -11.11 74.04 -33.43
C ASN A 2 -10.71 72.58 -33.27
N ARG A 3 -11.66 71.79 -32.89
CA ARG A 3 -11.51 70.33 -32.72
C ARG A 3 -11.82 69.69 -34.08
N ASN A 4 -10.81 69.07 -34.70
CA ASN A 4 -11.02 68.19 -35.85
C ASN A 4 -11.18 66.72 -35.36
N TRP A 5 -12.33 66.13 -35.61
CA TRP A 5 -12.61 64.70 -35.45
C TRP A 5 -12.27 64.02 -36.78
N ALA A 6 -11.29 63.17 -36.80
CA ALA A 6 -11.05 62.25 -37.92
C ALA A 6 -11.85 60.98 -37.72
N ALA A 7 -12.74 60.66 -38.63
CA ALA A 7 -13.51 59.44 -38.67
C ALA A 7 -12.65 58.27 -39.15
N LEU A 8 -12.52 57.25 -38.32
CA LEU A 8 -11.85 55.97 -38.65
C LEU A 8 -12.87 55.07 -39.37
N VAL A 9 -12.65 54.80 -40.64
CA VAL A 9 -13.44 53.79 -41.40
C VAL A 9 -12.84 52.41 -41.13
N VAL A 10 -13.55 51.56 -40.43
CA VAL A 10 -13.19 50.16 -40.24
C VAL A 10 -13.71 49.33 -41.40
N ALA A 11 -12.83 48.83 -42.23
CA ALA A 11 -13.17 47.88 -43.29
C ALA A 11 -13.30 46.48 -42.68
N LEU A 12 -14.52 45.90 -42.67
CA LEU A 12 -14.79 44.52 -42.32
C LEU A 12 -14.30 43.63 -43.47
N VAL A 13 -13.23 42.89 -43.26
CA VAL A 13 -12.81 41.79 -44.16
C VAL A 13 -13.54 40.53 -43.65
N ALA A 14 -14.50 40.05 -44.39
CA ALA A 14 -15.18 38.77 -44.16
C ALA A 14 -14.21 37.63 -44.53
N VAL A 15 -13.55 37.03 -43.53
CA VAL A 15 -12.82 35.79 -43.71
C VAL A 15 -13.81 34.63 -43.68
N GLY A 16 -14.08 34.06 -44.83
CA GLY A 16 -14.90 32.84 -44.98
C GLY A 16 -14.20 31.68 -44.30
N SER A 17 -14.69 31.27 -43.11
CA SER A 17 -14.22 30.08 -42.41
C SER A 17 -14.75 28.83 -43.11
N GLY A 18 -13.94 28.24 -43.99
CA GLY A 18 -14.16 26.88 -44.45
C GLY A 18 -14.00 25.93 -43.28
N ILE A 19 -15.08 25.39 -42.73
CA ILE A 19 -15.03 24.30 -41.76
C ILE A 19 -14.60 23.06 -42.50
N GLY A 20 -13.29 22.83 -42.58
CA GLY A 20 -12.74 21.55 -42.97
C GLY A 20 -13.11 20.52 -41.89
N ALA A 21 -13.82 19.45 -42.28
CA ALA A 21 -14.09 18.35 -41.39
C ALA A 21 -12.74 17.83 -40.87
N ALA A 22 -12.56 17.81 -39.53
CA ALA A 22 -11.39 17.19 -38.91
C ALA A 22 -11.33 15.73 -39.38
N PRO A 23 -10.13 15.20 -39.73
CA PRO A 23 -9.99 13.80 -40.08
C PRO A 23 -10.53 12.95 -38.94
N ALA A 24 -11.40 11.98 -39.27
CA ALA A 24 -11.92 11.03 -38.29
C ALA A 24 -10.70 10.35 -37.60
N GLN A 25 -10.69 10.41 -36.27
CA GLN A 25 -9.69 9.66 -35.50
C GLN A 25 -9.82 8.18 -35.91
N PRO A 26 -8.70 7.50 -36.20
CA PRO A 26 -8.73 6.07 -36.48
C PRO A 26 -9.39 5.36 -35.30
N ALA A 27 -10.24 4.38 -35.60
CA ALA A 27 -10.86 3.55 -34.57
C ALA A 27 -9.75 3.00 -33.67
N PRO A 28 -9.91 2.99 -32.33
CA PRO A 28 -8.90 2.45 -31.43
C PRO A 28 -8.59 1.00 -31.85
N GLU A 29 -7.31 0.68 -31.96
CA GLU A 29 -6.89 -0.69 -32.23
C GLU A 29 -7.53 -1.62 -31.19
N PRO A 30 -7.97 -2.84 -31.61
CA PRO A 30 -8.55 -3.78 -30.65
C PRO A 30 -7.55 -4.01 -29.52
N ALA A 31 -7.99 -3.82 -28.30
CA ALA A 31 -7.13 -4.00 -27.12
C ALA A 31 -6.55 -5.41 -27.14
N ALA A 32 -5.22 -5.52 -26.97
CA ALA A 32 -4.51 -6.80 -26.93
C ALA A 32 -5.21 -7.75 -25.95
N ALA A 33 -5.44 -8.99 -26.37
CA ALA A 33 -6.11 -10.01 -25.58
C ALA A 33 -5.18 -11.18 -25.29
N MET A 34 -5.24 -11.71 -24.05
CA MET A 34 -4.50 -12.89 -23.66
C MET A 34 -5.39 -13.86 -22.88
N LEU A 35 -5.25 -15.15 -23.18
CA LEU A 35 -5.83 -16.25 -22.40
C LEU A 35 -4.71 -16.84 -21.53
N ILE A 36 -4.84 -16.69 -20.21
CA ILE A 36 -3.89 -17.21 -19.24
C ILE A 36 -4.35 -18.62 -18.82
N VAL A 37 -3.44 -19.59 -18.91
CA VAL A 37 -3.70 -21.02 -18.69
C VAL A 37 -2.77 -21.54 -17.60
N PRO A 38 -3.09 -21.34 -16.29
CA PRO A 38 -2.38 -21.95 -15.16
C PRO A 38 -2.94 -23.34 -14.86
N ASP A 39 -2.34 -24.08 -13.91
CA ASP A 39 -2.93 -25.32 -13.38
C ASP A 39 -4.13 -25.05 -12.47
N GLY A 40 -4.16 -23.89 -11.80
CA GLY A 40 -5.27 -23.47 -10.96
C GLY A 40 -5.36 -21.95 -10.80
N VAL A 41 -6.52 -21.48 -10.39
CA VAL A 41 -6.82 -20.07 -10.12
C VAL A 41 -7.33 -19.93 -8.69
N PHE A 42 -6.65 -19.11 -7.89
CA PHE A 42 -7.17 -18.60 -6.62
C PHE A 42 -7.84 -17.25 -6.92
N ASP A 43 -9.15 -17.15 -6.78
CA ASP A 43 -9.90 -15.96 -7.23
C ASP A 43 -9.87 -14.78 -6.24
N GLY A 44 -9.31 -14.99 -5.03
CA GLY A 44 -9.26 -14.00 -3.96
C GLY A 44 -10.51 -13.92 -3.09
N ARG A 45 -11.57 -14.69 -3.36
CA ARG A 45 -12.89 -14.58 -2.71
C ARG A 45 -13.24 -15.78 -1.84
N ASP A 46 -13.33 -16.96 -2.43
CA ASP A 46 -13.84 -18.15 -1.76
C ASP A 46 -12.79 -18.97 -0.99
N GLY A 47 -11.51 -18.61 -1.16
CA GLY A 47 -10.38 -19.25 -0.47
C GLY A 47 -9.97 -20.60 -1.05
N GLN A 48 -10.40 -20.93 -2.27
CA GLN A 48 -10.08 -22.18 -2.95
C GLN A 48 -9.23 -21.98 -4.20
N VAL A 49 -8.48 -23.01 -4.59
CA VAL A 49 -7.79 -23.05 -5.89
C VAL A 49 -8.66 -23.85 -6.87
N HIS A 50 -9.20 -23.18 -7.87
CA HIS A 50 -10.01 -23.75 -8.93
C HIS A 50 -9.13 -24.37 -10.01
N ARG A 51 -9.01 -25.69 -10.02
CA ARG A 51 -8.22 -26.43 -11.01
C ARG A 51 -8.83 -26.32 -12.40
N GLY A 52 -7.97 -26.15 -13.41
CA GLY A 52 -8.37 -26.04 -14.81
C GLY A 52 -9.07 -24.75 -15.21
N TRP A 53 -9.27 -23.81 -14.29
CA TRP A 53 -9.78 -22.49 -14.65
C TRP A 53 -8.73 -21.71 -15.44
N ARG A 54 -9.24 -20.89 -16.37
CA ARG A 54 -8.46 -19.99 -17.22
C ARG A 54 -8.97 -18.57 -17.06
N VAL A 55 -8.17 -17.60 -17.43
CA VAL A 55 -8.53 -16.19 -17.31
C VAL A 55 -8.28 -15.50 -18.66
N LEU A 56 -9.34 -14.95 -19.23
CA LEU A 56 -9.27 -14.12 -20.42
C LEU A 56 -9.14 -12.65 -20.02
N VAL A 57 -8.09 -12.02 -20.48
CA VAL A 57 -7.81 -10.60 -20.29
C VAL A 57 -7.94 -9.88 -21.63
N ARG A 58 -8.63 -8.71 -21.62
CA ARG A 58 -8.64 -7.82 -22.78
C ARG A 58 -8.26 -6.40 -22.34
N GLY A 59 -7.19 -5.89 -22.92
CA GLY A 59 -6.60 -4.62 -22.47
C GLY A 59 -6.24 -4.68 -20.99
N SER A 60 -6.73 -3.76 -20.20
CA SER A 60 -6.40 -3.69 -18.76
C SER A 60 -7.34 -4.48 -17.84
N ARG A 61 -8.34 -5.20 -18.37
CA ARG A 61 -9.39 -5.83 -17.56
C ARG A 61 -9.53 -7.31 -17.81
N ILE A 62 -10.00 -8.00 -16.78
CA ILE A 62 -10.43 -9.40 -16.88
C ILE A 62 -11.80 -9.39 -17.59
N GLU A 63 -11.86 -10.11 -18.73
CA GLU A 63 -13.09 -10.26 -19.51
C GLU A 63 -13.90 -11.46 -19.03
N ALA A 64 -13.23 -12.59 -18.80
CA ALA A 64 -13.88 -13.83 -18.33
C ALA A 64 -12.95 -14.69 -17.49
N VAL A 65 -13.52 -15.53 -16.65
CA VAL A 65 -12.83 -16.55 -15.85
C VAL A 65 -13.68 -17.82 -15.77
N GLY A 66 -13.07 -18.98 -15.89
CA GLY A 66 -13.76 -20.28 -15.79
C GLY A 66 -13.02 -21.44 -16.48
N PRO A 67 -13.55 -22.67 -16.38
CA PRO A 67 -12.85 -23.87 -16.87
C PRO A 67 -12.83 -24.01 -18.41
N ASP A 68 -13.89 -23.55 -19.09
CA ASP A 68 -14.14 -23.87 -20.50
C ASP A 68 -13.72 -22.74 -21.48
N LEU A 69 -12.92 -21.79 -21.00
CA LEU A 69 -12.47 -20.68 -21.83
C LEU A 69 -11.49 -21.18 -22.91
N THR A 70 -11.74 -20.76 -24.15
CA THR A 70 -10.88 -21.05 -25.30
C THR A 70 -10.40 -19.74 -25.93
N ALA A 71 -9.18 -19.75 -26.48
CA ALA A 71 -8.66 -18.61 -27.21
C ALA A 71 -9.33 -18.50 -28.58
N ALA A 72 -9.81 -17.31 -28.95
CA ALA A 72 -10.10 -16.97 -30.34
C ALA A 72 -8.77 -16.83 -31.12
N ALA A 73 -8.85 -16.81 -32.45
CA ALA A 73 -7.64 -16.81 -33.29
C ALA A 73 -6.72 -15.60 -33.09
N ASP A 74 -7.26 -14.48 -32.60
CA ASP A 74 -6.56 -13.22 -32.31
C ASP A 74 -6.07 -13.09 -30.86
N VAL A 75 -6.27 -14.14 -30.02
CA VAL A 75 -5.95 -14.11 -28.59
C VAL A 75 -4.64 -14.87 -28.33
N GLN A 76 -3.66 -14.19 -27.76
CA GLN A 76 -2.41 -14.83 -27.34
C GLN A 76 -2.66 -15.77 -26.15
N THR A 77 -2.22 -17.01 -26.24
CA THR A 77 -2.24 -17.94 -25.10
C THR A 77 -0.95 -17.83 -24.30
N VAL A 78 -1.09 -17.62 -22.97
CA VAL A 78 0.00 -17.62 -22.00
C VAL A 78 -0.13 -18.88 -21.13
N ALA A 79 0.63 -19.91 -21.45
CA ALA A 79 0.66 -21.15 -20.68
C ALA A 79 1.56 -20.96 -19.44
N LEU A 80 1.04 -21.35 -18.25
CA LEU A 80 1.75 -21.25 -16.97
C LEU A 80 1.62 -22.58 -16.20
N PRO A 81 2.20 -23.69 -16.74
CA PRO A 81 2.11 -25.00 -16.09
C PRO A 81 2.81 -25.02 -14.73
N GLY A 82 2.31 -25.83 -13.80
CA GLY A 82 2.83 -25.95 -12.43
C GLY A 82 2.57 -24.72 -11.56
N THR A 83 1.63 -23.84 -11.95
CA THR A 83 1.39 -22.58 -11.22
C THR A 83 -0.05 -22.44 -10.75
N THR A 84 -0.22 -21.63 -9.71
CA THR A 84 -1.50 -21.04 -9.31
C THR A 84 -1.49 -19.55 -9.67
N LEU A 85 -2.48 -19.13 -10.46
CA LEU A 85 -2.74 -17.72 -10.75
C LEU A 85 -3.61 -17.14 -9.65
N MET A 86 -3.25 -15.95 -9.16
CA MET A 86 -4.00 -15.21 -8.11
C MET A 86 -4.12 -13.73 -8.50
N PRO A 87 -5.02 -12.97 -7.84
CA PRO A 87 -4.98 -11.51 -7.93
C PRO A 87 -3.59 -11.02 -7.54
N GLY A 88 -3.13 -9.93 -8.15
CA GLY A 88 -1.94 -9.26 -7.68
C GLY A 88 -2.04 -8.94 -6.20
N MET A 89 -1.02 -9.31 -5.45
CA MET A 89 -0.99 -9.10 -3.99
C MET A 89 -0.93 -7.61 -3.66
N ILE A 90 -1.51 -7.26 -2.52
CA ILE A 90 -1.57 -5.89 -2.00
C ILE A 90 -0.79 -5.86 -0.68
N ASP A 91 0.22 -4.98 -0.57
CA ASP A 91 0.88 -4.69 0.70
C ASP A 91 0.32 -3.37 1.26
N ALA A 92 -0.42 -3.47 2.37
CA ALA A 92 -1.13 -2.33 2.94
C ALA A 92 -0.25 -1.45 3.86
N HIS A 93 1.03 -1.78 4.04
CA HIS A 93 1.96 -0.99 4.85
C HIS A 93 3.39 -1.12 4.33
N VAL A 94 3.83 -0.15 3.54
CA VAL A 94 5.21 -0.04 3.06
C VAL A 94 5.74 1.37 3.28
N HIS A 95 7.07 1.51 3.19
CA HIS A 95 7.82 2.76 3.14
C HIS A 95 8.85 2.67 2.00
N LEU A 96 8.45 3.02 0.77
CA LEU A 96 9.30 2.85 -0.42
C LEU A 96 10.59 3.69 -0.36
N PHE A 97 10.57 4.78 0.42
CA PHE A 97 11.71 5.67 0.63
C PHE A 97 12.63 5.25 1.78
N LEU A 98 12.32 4.15 2.46
CA LEU A 98 13.22 3.50 3.42
C LEU A 98 13.91 2.28 2.78
N HIS A 99 15.04 1.91 3.34
CA HIS A 99 15.73 0.66 3.05
C HIS A 99 16.16 -0.02 4.37
N PRO A 100 16.60 -1.29 4.37
CA PRO A 100 16.74 -2.09 5.59
C PRO A 100 17.54 -1.43 6.70
N TYR A 101 17.04 -1.49 7.93
CA TYR A 101 17.66 -0.83 9.08
C TYR A 101 18.99 -1.47 9.54
N ASN A 102 19.31 -2.67 9.05
CA ASN A 102 20.64 -3.28 9.22
C ASN A 102 21.67 -2.78 8.20
N GLU A 103 21.25 -2.13 7.10
CA GLU A 103 22.14 -1.47 6.16
C GLU A 103 22.47 -0.04 6.64
N THR A 104 21.45 0.70 7.01
CA THR A 104 21.57 2.08 7.53
C THR A 104 20.46 2.32 8.55
N SER A 105 20.81 2.79 9.75
CA SER A 105 19.82 3.07 10.79
C SER A 105 18.79 4.09 10.30
N TRP A 106 17.55 4.02 10.83
CA TRP A 106 16.51 4.99 10.49
C TRP A 106 16.95 6.44 10.71
N ASN A 107 17.64 6.71 11.83
CA ASN A 107 18.19 8.03 12.11
C ASN A 107 19.13 8.51 11.00
N ASP A 108 20.01 7.65 10.53
CA ASP A 108 20.99 8.00 9.49
C ASP A 108 20.32 8.18 8.13
N GLN A 109 19.30 7.40 7.81
CA GLN A 109 18.50 7.61 6.60
C GLN A 109 17.82 8.99 6.61
N VAL A 110 17.25 9.41 7.76
CA VAL A 110 16.58 10.72 7.91
C VAL A 110 17.59 11.86 7.92
N LEU A 111 18.73 11.70 8.61
CA LEU A 111 19.66 12.80 8.88
C LEU A 111 20.73 12.95 7.82
N LYS A 112 21.12 11.91 7.10
CA LYS A 112 22.31 11.89 6.25
C LYS A 112 22.04 11.59 4.78
N GLU A 113 20.92 10.94 4.44
CA GLU A 113 20.65 10.58 3.05
C GLU A 113 19.89 11.70 2.32
N PRO A 114 20.48 12.29 1.25
CA PRO A 114 19.81 13.34 0.49
C PRO A 114 18.62 12.78 -0.31
N LEU A 115 17.61 13.62 -0.56
CA LEU A 115 16.38 13.26 -1.26
C LEU A 115 16.63 12.57 -2.60
N ALA A 116 17.61 13.00 -3.38
CA ALA A 116 17.94 12.40 -4.67
C ALA A 116 18.37 10.92 -4.53
N LEU A 117 19.17 10.57 -3.51
CA LEU A 117 19.57 9.21 -3.21
C LEU A 117 18.35 8.37 -2.80
N ARG A 118 17.56 8.87 -1.87
CA ARG A 118 16.34 8.19 -1.38
C ARG A 118 15.33 7.97 -2.50
N THR A 119 15.17 8.93 -3.41
CA THR A 119 14.30 8.77 -4.60
C THR A 119 14.83 7.68 -5.54
N ALA A 120 16.14 7.66 -5.82
CA ALA A 120 16.74 6.60 -6.64
C ALA A 120 16.54 5.21 -6.02
N ARG A 121 16.73 5.08 -4.69
CA ARG A 121 16.44 3.84 -3.94
C ARG A 121 14.95 3.47 -4.03
N ALA A 122 14.04 4.42 -3.88
CA ALA A 122 12.60 4.20 -3.95
C ALA A 122 12.14 3.64 -5.31
N VAL A 123 12.75 4.07 -6.41
CA VAL A 123 12.49 3.48 -7.75
C VAL A 123 12.90 2.00 -7.79
N VAL A 124 14.06 1.66 -7.22
CA VAL A 124 14.53 0.26 -7.14
C VAL A 124 13.60 -0.56 -6.24
N SER A 125 13.22 -0.01 -5.09
CA SER A 125 12.30 -0.60 -4.12
C SER A 125 10.92 -0.89 -4.74
N ALA A 126 10.35 0.08 -5.45
CA ALA A 126 9.07 -0.07 -6.15
C ALA A 126 9.12 -1.18 -7.20
N ARG A 127 10.21 -1.23 -8.01
CA ARG A 127 10.40 -2.31 -8.96
C ARG A 127 10.53 -3.67 -8.28
N ALA A 128 11.33 -3.79 -7.21
CA ALA A 128 11.51 -5.04 -6.48
C ALA A 128 10.18 -5.56 -5.90
N THR A 129 9.38 -4.66 -5.30
CA THR A 129 8.05 -4.95 -4.77
C THR A 129 7.10 -5.47 -5.87
N LEU A 130 7.05 -4.80 -7.04
CA LEU A 130 6.24 -5.26 -8.17
C LEU A 130 6.69 -6.64 -8.68
N MET A 131 8.01 -6.86 -8.80
CA MET A 131 8.56 -8.15 -9.25
C MET A 131 8.29 -9.28 -8.25
N ALA A 132 8.07 -8.98 -6.98
CA ALA A 132 7.63 -9.94 -5.97
C ALA A 132 6.11 -10.23 -6.00
N GLY A 133 5.37 -9.70 -7.00
CA GLY A 133 3.96 -9.97 -7.19
C GLY A 133 3.01 -9.03 -6.43
N PHE A 134 3.54 -8.02 -5.74
CA PHE A 134 2.74 -6.98 -5.10
C PHE A 134 2.45 -5.87 -6.12
N THR A 135 1.28 -5.93 -6.73
CA THR A 135 0.88 -4.99 -7.79
C THR A 135 0.30 -3.69 -7.24
N THR A 136 -0.04 -3.66 -5.97
CA THR A 136 -0.55 -2.48 -5.26
C THR A 136 0.08 -2.37 -3.88
N VAL A 137 0.40 -1.15 -3.46
CA VAL A 137 0.91 -0.85 -2.11
C VAL A 137 0.22 0.38 -1.52
N ARG A 138 0.15 0.42 -0.20
CA ARG A 138 -0.13 1.63 0.56
C ARG A 138 1.17 2.08 1.25
N ASP A 139 1.76 3.17 0.75
CA ASP A 139 2.93 3.82 1.34
C ASP A 139 2.46 4.73 2.47
N LEU A 140 2.83 4.40 3.70
CA LEU A 140 2.34 5.08 4.90
C LEU A 140 3.30 6.15 5.44
N GLY A 141 4.15 6.66 4.57
CA GLY A 141 4.98 7.82 4.84
C GLY A 141 6.39 7.70 4.29
N THR A 142 6.90 8.82 3.83
CA THR A 142 8.22 8.90 3.19
C THR A 142 9.38 8.90 4.18
N GLU A 143 9.09 9.00 5.48
CA GLU A 143 10.06 8.99 6.57
C GLU A 143 11.22 10.00 6.34
N GLY A 144 10.83 11.26 6.06
CA GLY A 144 11.78 12.38 5.86
C GLY A 144 12.08 12.72 4.39
N ALA A 145 11.48 12.03 3.41
CA ALA A 145 11.61 12.41 1.99
C ALA A 145 10.50 13.37 1.50
N GLY A 146 9.81 14.06 2.41
CA GLY A 146 8.76 15.02 2.07
C GLY A 146 7.56 14.39 1.37
N ASP A 147 7.14 14.96 0.25
CA ASP A 147 6.01 14.50 -0.56
C ASP A 147 6.50 13.73 -1.82
N ALA A 148 7.69 13.13 -1.77
CA ALA A 148 8.32 12.50 -2.94
C ALA A 148 7.60 11.22 -3.39
N ASP A 149 6.79 10.58 -2.54
CA ASP A 149 5.94 9.45 -2.88
C ASP A 149 4.85 9.82 -3.91
N VAL A 150 4.31 11.05 -3.85
CA VAL A 150 3.40 11.56 -4.89
C VAL A 150 4.10 11.64 -6.25
N GLY A 151 5.35 12.09 -6.27
CA GLY A 151 6.16 12.13 -7.49
C GLY A 151 6.48 10.74 -8.03
N LEU A 152 6.84 9.80 -7.16
CA LEU A 152 7.10 8.40 -7.54
C LEU A 152 5.82 7.73 -8.09
N LYS A 153 4.67 7.91 -7.42
CA LYS A 153 3.37 7.45 -7.91
C LYS A 153 3.10 7.98 -9.32
N ALA A 154 3.26 9.28 -9.54
CA ALA A 154 3.05 9.89 -10.84
C ALA A 154 4.00 9.31 -11.91
N ALA A 155 5.27 9.08 -11.59
CA ALA A 155 6.24 8.46 -12.50
C ALA A 155 5.87 7.02 -12.88
N ILE A 156 5.35 6.24 -11.92
CA ILE A 156 4.84 4.88 -12.16
C ILE A 156 3.56 4.91 -13.01
N ASP A 157 2.62 5.81 -12.71
CA ASP A 157 1.35 5.92 -13.42
C ASP A 157 1.54 6.38 -14.88
N GLN A 158 2.56 7.21 -15.14
CA GLN A 158 2.97 7.64 -16.48
C GLN A 158 3.86 6.61 -17.21
N GLY A 159 4.23 5.50 -16.57
CA GLY A 159 5.08 4.48 -17.17
C GLY A 159 6.57 4.88 -17.31
N ILE A 160 7.00 5.95 -16.64
CA ILE A 160 8.41 6.39 -16.65
C ILE A 160 9.30 5.36 -15.94
N VAL A 161 8.80 4.80 -14.84
CA VAL A 161 9.49 3.74 -14.07
C VAL A 161 8.53 2.61 -13.74
N PRO A 162 8.99 1.35 -13.65
CA PRO A 162 8.16 0.24 -13.21
C PRO A 162 7.92 0.29 -11.70
N GLY A 163 6.70 0.01 -11.29
CA GLY A 163 6.31 -0.07 -9.88
C GLY A 163 4.85 -0.50 -9.70
N PRO A 164 4.43 -0.79 -8.45
CA PRO A 164 3.05 -1.11 -8.11
C PRO A 164 2.14 0.12 -8.24
N ARG A 165 0.84 -0.08 -8.19
CA ARG A 165 -0.10 1.03 -7.90
C ARG A 165 0.17 1.52 -6.49
N MET A 166 0.18 2.82 -6.28
CA MET A 166 0.46 3.40 -4.98
C MET A 166 -0.75 4.16 -4.42
N LEU A 167 -1.05 3.91 -3.15
CA LEU A 167 -1.81 4.80 -2.28
C LEU A 167 -0.79 5.45 -1.35
N VAL A 168 -0.69 6.77 -1.34
CA VAL A 168 0.41 7.49 -0.69
C VAL A 168 -0.07 8.38 0.44
N ALA A 169 0.71 8.45 1.53
CA ALA A 169 0.41 9.26 2.70
C ALA A 169 1.21 10.57 2.78
N THR A 170 2.23 10.74 1.96
CA THR A 170 3.22 11.82 2.06
C THR A 170 4.02 11.74 3.38
N ARG A 171 3.66 12.49 4.37
CA ARG A 171 4.30 12.49 5.70
C ARG A 171 3.31 12.05 6.77
N ALA A 172 3.75 11.21 7.69
CA ALA A 172 2.93 10.91 8.85
C ALA A 172 2.73 12.18 9.70
N LEU A 173 1.56 12.33 10.31
CA LEU A 173 1.26 13.39 11.28
C LEU A 173 1.61 12.91 12.68
N VAL A 174 2.41 13.69 13.40
CA VAL A 174 2.89 13.37 14.74
C VAL A 174 2.73 14.57 15.67
N ALA A 175 2.52 14.33 16.95
CA ALA A 175 2.50 15.39 17.96
C ALA A 175 3.91 15.98 18.11
N SER A 176 4.00 17.28 18.31
CA SER A 176 5.27 17.99 18.49
C SER A 176 6.15 17.35 19.55
N GLY A 177 7.40 17.04 19.20
CA GLY A 177 8.38 16.41 20.08
C GLY A 177 8.21 14.91 20.29
N SER A 178 7.14 14.26 19.81
CA SER A 178 6.91 12.83 20.04
C SER A 178 7.72 11.94 19.12
N TYR A 179 8.05 12.37 17.92
CA TYR A 179 8.71 11.60 16.86
C TYR A 179 10.02 12.25 16.43
N GLY A 180 10.75 11.60 15.53
CA GLY A 180 12.02 12.10 15.01
C GLY A 180 13.25 11.52 15.70
N PRO A 181 14.44 11.80 15.17
CA PRO A 181 15.70 11.41 15.80
C PRO A 181 15.84 12.03 17.19
N LYS A 182 16.22 11.23 18.19
CA LYS A 182 16.31 11.63 19.60
C LYS A 182 17.73 11.55 20.12
N GLY A 183 18.00 12.22 21.26
CA GLY A 183 19.31 12.21 21.92
C GLY A 183 20.27 13.30 21.43
N PHE A 184 19.77 14.31 20.74
CA PHE A 184 20.52 15.49 20.32
C PHE A 184 20.36 16.64 21.33
N ASP A 185 21.30 17.57 21.32
CA ASP A 185 21.18 18.83 22.07
C ASP A 185 19.90 19.57 21.65
N PRO A 186 19.09 20.05 22.61
CA PRO A 186 17.83 20.76 22.30
C PRO A 186 18.00 22.02 21.44
N GLY A 187 19.20 22.59 21.35
CA GLY A 187 19.51 23.72 20.49
C GLY A 187 19.60 23.38 19.00
N PHE A 188 19.65 22.09 18.63
CA PHE A 188 19.67 21.67 17.25
C PHE A 188 18.24 21.48 16.70
N VAL A 189 17.98 22.06 15.53
CA VAL A 189 16.81 21.73 14.72
C VAL A 189 17.14 20.49 13.92
N VAL A 190 16.62 19.35 14.37
CA VAL A 190 16.88 18.04 13.75
C VAL A 190 15.83 17.77 12.69
N PRO A 191 16.21 17.32 11.46
CA PRO A 191 15.24 16.86 10.48
C PRO A 191 14.33 15.77 11.04
N GLN A 192 13.03 15.91 10.80
CA GLN A 192 12.01 14.97 11.27
C GLN A 192 11.66 13.97 10.17
N GLY A 193 11.37 12.73 10.56
CA GLY A 193 10.84 11.71 9.65
C GLY A 193 9.39 11.96 9.24
N ALA A 194 8.69 12.87 9.92
CA ALA A 194 7.26 13.12 9.83
C ALA A 194 6.94 14.61 9.86
N GLU A 195 5.65 15.00 9.81
CA GLU A 195 5.16 16.38 9.96
C GLU A 195 4.59 16.56 11.37
N GLU A 196 5.22 17.42 12.16
CA GLU A 196 4.71 17.78 13.49
C GLU A 196 3.53 18.74 13.36
N ALA A 197 2.44 18.44 14.06
CA ALA A 197 1.26 19.30 14.12
C ALA A 197 0.42 18.97 15.36
N ASP A 198 -0.18 19.99 15.98
CA ASP A 198 -1.01 19.86 17.18
C ASP A 198 -2.34 20.62 17.04
N GLY A 199 -3.36 20.18 17.76
CA GLY A 199 -4.63 20.89 17.85
C GLY A 199 -5.25 21.21 16.48
N THR A 200 -5.55 22.48 16.23
CA THR A 200 -6.18 22.91 14.97
C THR A 200 -5.25 22.84 13.79
N ASP A 201 -3.92 22.95 13.98
CA ASP A 201 -2.96 22.83 12.90
C ASP A 201 -2.83 21.40 12.38
N LEU A 202 -3.12 20.41 13.22
CA LEU A 202 -3.16 18.99 12.82
C LEU A 202 -4.19 18.75 11.70
N VAL A 203 -5.37 19.35 11.77
CA VAL A 203 -6.40 19.30 10.71
C VAL A 203 -5.94 20.04 9.46
N ALA A 204 -5.32 21.20 9.64
CA ALA A 204 -4.77 21.98 8.52
C ALA A 204 -3.65 21.21 7.79
N ALA A 205 -2.78 20.52 8.53
CA ALA A 205 -1.72 19.67 7.98
C ALA A 205 -2.31 18.51 7.16
N ALA A 206 -3.31 17.80 7.69
CA ALA A 206 -4.01 16.74 6.96
C ALA A 206 -4.60 17.26 5.63
N ARG A 207 -5.27 18.41 5.64
CA ARG A 207 -5.82 19.03 4.44
C ARG A 207 -4.74 19.45 3.43
N ARG A 208 -3.61 19.97 3.91
CA ARG A 208 -2.45 20.30 3.05
C ARG A 208 -1.89 19.06 2.37
N GLN A 209 -1.73 17.95 3.10
CA GLN A 209 -1.25 16.68 2.52
C GLN A 209 -2.21 16.14 1.48
N ILE A 210 -3.51 16.11 1.75
CA ILE A 210 -4.55 15.73 0.79
C ILE A 210 -4.49 16.62 -0.46
N GLY A 211 -4.39 17.93 -0.29
CA GLY A 211 -4.25 18.89 -1.37
C GLY A 211 -2.99 18.73 -2.22
N ARG A 212 -1.94 18.12 -1.66
CA ARG A 212 -0.69 17.78 -2.36
C ARG A 212 -0.71 16.41 -3.03
N GLY A 213 -1.77 15.63 -2.86
CA GLY A 213 -1.95 14.35 -3.54
C GLY A 213 -1.93 13.12 -2.64
N ALA A 214 -2.01 13.28 -1.31
CA ALA A 214 -2.16 12.14 -0.42
C ALA A 214 -3.49 11.41 -0.67
N ASP A 215 -3.42 10.08 -0.79
CA ASP A 215 -4.56 9.17 -0.92
C ASP A 215 -5.07 8.68 0.43
N VAL A 216 -4.22 8.77 1.46
CA VAL A 216 -4.48 8.33 2.83
C VAL A 216 -3.81 9.30 3.80
N VAL A 217 -4.39 9.49 4.97
CA VAL A 217 -3.74 10.23 6.06
C VAL A 217 -3.16 9.23 7.05
N LYS A 218 -1.87 9.37 7.37
CA LYS A 218 -1.21 8.59 8.42
C LYS A 218 -0.98 9.45 9.64
N LEU A 219 -1.33 8.95 10.83
CA LEU A 219 -1.02 9.59 12.10
C LEU A 219 -0.42 8.58 13.09
N TYR A 220 0.23 9.11 14.13
CA TYR A 220 0.79 8.32 15.23
C TYR A 220 -0.04 8.56 16.48
N ALA A 221 -0.87 7.59 16.88
CA ALA A 221 -1.72 7.69 18.08
C ALA A 221 -0.94 7.46 19.38
N ASP A 222 0.19 6.80 19.30
CA ASP A 222 1.16 6.66 20.38
C ASP A 222 2.59 6.62 19.86
N TYR A 223 3.54 7.05 20.66
CA TYR A 223 4.98 6.91 20.42
C TYR A 223 5.78 7.21 21.69
N ARG A 224 7.11 7.11 21.59
CA ARG A 224 8.05 7.42 22.70
C ARG A 224 8.35 8.90 22.74
N TRP A 225 8.12 9.54 23.88
CA TRP A 225 8.44 10.96 24.07
C TRP A 225 9.94 11.20 24.24
N GLY A 226 10.65 10.29 24.91
CA GLY A 226 12.09 10.35 25.13
C GLY A 226 12.84 9.10 24.65
N ALA A 227 14.16 9.21 24.58
CA ALA A 227 15.02 8.07 24.28
C ALA A 227 14.92 7.02 25.39
N GLY A 228 14.58 5.77 25.04
CA GLY A 228 14.42 4.67 26.00
C GLY A 228 13.11 4.66 26.78
N GLU A 229 12.23 5.63 26.58
CA GLU A 229 10.90 5.64 27.21
C GLU A 229 9.94 4.66 26.53
N PRO A 230 8.94 4.13 27.28
CA PRO A 230 7.87 3.35 26.66
C PRO A 230 6.97 4.24 25.80
N SER A 231 6.33 3.64 24.80
CA SER A 231 5.30 4.33 24.02
C SER A 231 4.13 4.75 24.90
N ARG A 232 3.62 5.96 24.66
CA ARG A 232 2.46 6.55 25.32
C ARG A 232 1.59 7.27 24.28
N PRO A 233 0.28 7.46 24.53
CA PRO A 233 -0.56 8.26 23.65
C PRO A 233 0.03 9.64 23.37
N THR A 234 -0.07 10.06 22.12
CA THR A 234 0.45 11.34 21.63
C THR A 234 -0.65 12.34 21.37
N PHE A 235 -1.83 11.86 20.96
CA PHE A 235 -3.01 12.67 20.68
C PHE A 235 -4.19 12.29 21.57
N SER A 236 -5.08 13.25 21.81
CA SER A 236 -6.42 13.01 22.36
C SER A 236 -7.34 12.35 21.30
N ILE A 237 -8.48 11.82 21.76
CA ILE A 237 -9.51 11.29 20.87
C ILE A 237 -10.06 12.40 19.97
N GLU A 238 -10.26 13.59 20.53
CA GLU A 238 -10.84 14.75 19.88
C GLU A 238 -9.94 15.25 18.72
N GLU A 239 -8.63 15.34 18.95
CA GLU A 239 -7.66 15.73 17.92
C GLU A 239 -7.66 14.75 16.74
N MET A 240 -7.58 13.44 17.03
CA MET A 240 -7.61 12.41 15.98
C MET A 240 -8.97 12.39 15.27
N ARG A 241 -10.09 12.56 15.98
CA ARG A 241 -11.43 12.61 15.39
C ARG A 241 -11.56 13.76 14.40
N ALA A 242 -11.04 14.94 14.72
CA ALA A 242 -11.06 16.09 13.81
C ALA A 242 -10.28 15.81 12.51
N VAL A 243 -9.17 15.10 12.60
CA VAL A 243 -8.41 14.64 11.40
C VAL A 243 -9.22 13.62 10.61
N VAL A 244 -9.82 12.62 11.28
CA VAL A 244 -10.65 11.60 10.64
C VAL A 244 -11.81 12.23 9.89
N GLU A 245 -12.55 13.15 10.50
CA GLU A 245 -13.66 13.87 9.87
C GLU A 245 -13.19 14.65 8.63
N ALA A 246 -12.06 15.36 8.74
CA ALA A 246 -11.50 16.11 7.61
C ALA A 246 -11.05 15.20 6.45
N ALA A 247 -10.42 14.08 6.75
CA ALA A 247 -9.96 13.11 5.78
C ALA A 247 -11.14 12.40 5.10
N HIS A 248 -12.11 11.91 5.88
CA HIS A 248 -13.31 11.23 5.36
C HIS A 248 -14.17 12.18 4.50
N SER A 249 -14.29 13.45 4.89
CA SER A 249 -14.99 14.47 4.08
C SER A 249 -14.32 14.67 2.70
N ALA A 250 -13.01 14.42 2.60
CA ALA A 250 -12.27 14.45 1.35
C ALA A 250 -12.20 13.07 0.64
N GLY A 251 -12.93 12.06 1.14
CA GLY A 251 -12.90 10.70 0.61
C GLY A 251 -11.57 9.97 0.86
N ARG A 252 -10.82 10.34 1.90
CA ARG A 252 -9.54 9.72 2.26
C ARG A 252 -9.66 8.92 3.54
N LYS A 253 -9.05 7.74 3.60
CA LYS A 253 -8.96 6.91 4.79
C LYS A 253 -7.86 7.38 5.71
N VAL A 254 -7.94 6.97 6.99
CA VAL A 254 -6.95 7.30 8.02
C VAL A 254 -6.36 6.03 8.59
N ALA A 255 -5.03 5.95 8.59
CA ALA A 255 -4.25 4.87 9.21
C ALA A 255 -3.52 5.41 10.45
N ALA A 256 -3.56 4.69 11.56
CA ALA A 256 -2.93 5.11 12.81
C ALA A 256 -1.85 4.12 13.26
N HIS A 257 -0.60 4.58 13.42
CA HIS A 257 0.36 3.86 14.23
C HIS A 257 -0.15 3.81 15.67
N ALA A 258 -0.33 2.62 16.23
CA ALA A 258 -0.64 2.42 17.63
C ALA A 258 -0.12 1.07 18.11
N SER A 259 0.74 1.09 19.11
CA SER A 259 1.35 -0.09 19.71
C SER A 259 0.73 -0.45 21.06
N THR A 260 0.31 0.55 21.82
CA THR A 260 -0.23 0.37 23.17
C THR A 260 -1.75 0.19 23.19
N PRO A 261 -2.32 -0.52 24.18
CA PRO A 261 -3.77 -0.66 24.28
C PRO A 261 -4.50 0.69 24.33
N GLU A 262 -3.95 1.69 25.04
CA GLU A 262 -4.58 3.01 25.13
C GLU A 262 -4.48 3.80 23.82
N GLY A 263 -3.34 3.74 23.10
CA GLY A 263 -3.22 4.34 21.76
C GLY A 263 -4.22 3.74 20.79
N MET A 264 -4.32 2.41 20.75
CA MET A 264 -5.29 1.68 19.93
C MET A 264 -6.73 2.05 20.29
N ARG A 265 -7.05 2.11 21.58
CA ARG A 265 -8.38 2.50 22.06
C ARG A 265 -8.76 3.91 21.60
N ARG A 266 -7.87 4.87 21.77
CA ARG A 266 -8.12 6.26 21.36
C ARG A 266 -8.30 6.39 19.86
N ALA A 267 -7.41 5.76 19.07
CA ALA A 267 -7.48 5.78 17.61
C ALA A 267 -8.79 5.15 17.10
N THR A 268 -9.20 4.00 17.69
CA THR A 268 -10.47 3.34 17.35
C THR A 268 -11.66 4.24 17.65
N LEU A 269 -11.72 4.85 18.83
CA LEU A 269 -12.82 5.75 19.23
C LEU A 269 -12.84 7.07 18.44
N ALA A 270 -11.69 7.46 17.88
CA ALA A 270 -11.60 8.59 16.95
C ALA A 270 -12.14 8.24 15.57
N GLY A 271 -12.26 6.95 15.22
CA GLY A 271 -12.86 6.49 13.97
C GLY A 271 -11.84 6.23 12.85
N VAL A 272 -10.57 5.91 13.17
CA VAL A 272 -9.57 5.56 12.16
C VAL A 272 -9.97 4.27 11.42
N ASP A 273 -9.58 4.16 10.13
CA ASP A 273 -9.92 2.99 9.30
C ASP A 273 -9.01 1.79 9.58
N SER A 274 -7.74 2.03 9.91
CA SER A 274 -6.83 0.95 10.29
C SER A 274 -5.86 1.36 11.38
N ILE A 275 -5.50 0.39 12.20
CA ILE A 275 -4.41 0.46 13.18
C ILE A 275 -3.24 -0.35 12.65
N GLU A 276 -2.08 0.25 12.68
CA GLU A 276 -0.82 -0.33 12.26
C GLU A 276 -0.06 -0.81 13.50
N HIS A 277 0.56 -1.98 13.39
CA HIS A 277 1.31 -2.68 14.43
C HIS A 277 0.45 -3.38 15.49
N GLY A 278 -0.19 -2.65 16.41
CA GLY A 278 -1.00 -3.25 17.48
C GLY A 278 -0.20 -4.21 18.37
N ASN A 279 1.05 -3.85 18.76
CA ASN A 279 2.00 -4.77 19.39
C ASN A 279 1.49 -5.37 20.71
N ASP A 280 0.82 -4.56 21.55
CA ASP A 280 0.33 -4.95 22.86
C ASP A 280 -1.21 -5.04 22.89
N GLY A 281 -1.82 -5.36 21.74
CA GLY A 281 -3.26 -5.45 21.59
C GLY A 281 -3.87 -6.57 22.45
N THR A 282 -5.02 -6.29 23.05
CA THR A 282 -5.77 -7.23 23.89
C THR A 282 -7.08 -7.66 23.23
N ALA A 283 -7.68 -8.74 23.72
CA ALA A 283 -8.97 -9.22 23.21
C ALA A 283 -10.06 -8.14 23.31
N GLU A 284 -10.04 -7.32 24.37
CA GLU A 284 -10.97 -6.21 24.57
C GLU A 284 -10.79 -5.13 23.50
N ILE A 285 -9.54 -4.74 23.22
CA ILE A 285 -9.23 -3.74 22.21
C ILE A 285 -9.63 -4.23 20.80
N PHE A 286 -9.34 -5.50 20.46
CA PHE A 286 -9.73 -6.05 19.17
C PHE A 286 -11.25 -6.20 19.02
N ALA A 287 -11.98 -6.48 20.11
CA ALA A 287 -13.44 -6.45 20.10
C ALA A 287 -13.97 -5.03 19.85
N LEU A 288 -13.36 -4.00 20.46
CA LEU A 288 -13.68 -2.60 20.21
C LEU A 288 -13.40 -2.22 18.74
N MET A 289 -12.23 -2.56 18.21
CA MET A 289 -11.87 -2.32 16.80
C MET A 289 -12.89 -2.96 15.85
N LYS A 290 -13.25 -4.22 16.10
CA LYS A 290 -14.27 -4.93 15.32
C LYS A 290 -15.62 -4.22 15.36
N ALA A 291 -16.06 -3.76 16.52
CA ALA A 291 -17.32 -3.05 16.68
C ALA A 291 -17.35 -1.71 15.94
N HIS A 292 -16.19 -1.07 15.79
CA HIS A 292 -16.04 0.21 15.07
C HIS A 292 -15.64 0.04 13.59
N GLY A 293 -15.43 -1.19 13.10
CA GLY A 293 -15.00 -1.45 11.71
C GLY A 293 -13.55 -1.08 11.44
N THR A 294 -12.73 -0.86 12.47
CA THR A 294 -11.29 -0.56 12.35
C THR A 294 -10.52 -1.86 12.10
N ALA A 295 -9.72 -1.90 11.03
CA ALA A 295 -8.87 -3.04 10.70
C ALA A 295 -7.53 -3.01 11.47
N LEU A 296 -6.88 -4.16 11.61
CA LEU A 296 -5.51 -4.29 12.13
C LEU A 296 -4.56 -4.72 11.01
N CYS A 297 -3.49 -3.96 10.78
CA CYS A 297 -2.32 -4.35 9.99
C CYS A 297 -1.18 -4.71 10.95
N PRO A 298 -0.93 -6.00 11.21
CA PRO A 298 -0.11 -6.41 12.35
C PRO A 298 1.39 -6.19 12.16
N THR A 299 1.90 -6.08 10.92
CA THR A 299 3.32 -5.84 10.60
C THR A 299 4.29 -6.77 11.33
N LEU A 300 3.99 -8.07 11.28
CA LEU A 300 4.80 -9.11 11.96
C LEU A 300 6.23 -9.14 11.43
N ALA A 301 6.37 -8.93 10.11
CA ALA A 301 7.65 -9.01 9.41
C ALA A 301 8.65 -7.96 9.88
N ALA A 302 8.19 -6.72 10.16
CA ALA A 302 9.06 -5.67 10.69
C ALA A 302 9.58 -6.02 12.09
N GLY A 303 8.71 -6.49 12.98
CA GLY A 303 9.10 -6.92 14.33
C GLY A 303 10.12 -8.06 14.31
N ASP A 304 9.86 -9.07 13.49
CA ASP A 304 10.78 -10.21 13.30
C ASP A 304 12.12 -9.74 12.70
N ALA A 305 12.10 -8.82 11.73
CA ALA A 305 13.32 -8.29 11.13
C ALA A 305 14.17 -7.51 12.15
N ILE A 306 13.57 -6.63 12.95
CA ILE A 306 14.26 -5.84 13.97
C ILE A 306 14.95 -6.76 14.99
N GLU A 307 14.28 -7.80 15.47
CA GLU A 307 14.89 -8.73 16.42
C GLU A 307 16.03 -9.55 15.79
N ARG A 308 15.91 -9.91 14.50
CA ARG A 308 17.02 -10.54 13.77
C ARG A 308 18.21 -9.60 13.61
N TYR A 309 17.99 -8.32 13.36
CA TYR A 309 19.07 -7.32 13.30
C TYR A 309 19.74 -7.10 14.66
N ARG A 310 19.06 -7.42 15.76
CA ARG A 310 19.61 -7.46 17.13
C ARG A 310 20.33 -8.77 17.47
N GLY A 311 20.38 -9.72 16.52
CA GLY A 311 21.11 -10.99 16.67
C GLY A 311 20.23 -12.21 16.97
N TRP A 312 18.90 -12.07 17.04
CA TRP A 312 18.03 -13.24 17.18
C TRP A 312 18.00 -14.05 15.87
N ASN A 313 18.33 -15.34 15.95
CA ASN A 313 18.38 -16.23 14.78
C ASN A 313 17.05 -16.94 14.47
N GLY A 314 16.01 -16.74 15.28
CA GLY A 314 14.73 -17.43 15.18
C GLY A 314 14.55 -18.57 16.17
N ASP A 315 15.61 -18.94 16.91
CA ASP A 315 15.57 -19.99 17.92
C ASP A 315 15.03 -19.49 19.26
N LYS A 316 14.80 -20.42 20.17
CA LYS A 316 14.40 -20.10 21.56
C LYS A 316 15.61 -19.81 22.45
N PRO A 317 15.48 -18.95 23.45
CA PRO A 317 14.25 -18.25 23.83
C PRO A 317 13.88 -17.13 22.84
N GLU A 318 12.58 -17.00 22.52
CA GLU A 318 12.08 -15.87 21.73
C GLU A 318 12.25 -14.57 22.52
N PRO A 319 12.59 -13.44 21.85
CA PRO A 319 12.58 -12.12 22.47
C PRO A 319 11.21 -11.76 23.05
N GLY A 320 11.17 -11.01 24.16
CA GLY A 320 9.92 -10.60 24.79
C GLY A 320 8.98 -9.85 23.86
N SER A 321 9.53 -9.04 22.96
CA SER A 321 8.77 -8.33 21.90
C SER A 321 8.05 -9.29 20.94
N ILE A 322 8.70 -10.39 20.55
CA ILE A 322 8.11 -11.42 19.68
C ILE A 322 7.02 -12.19 20.43
N ILE A 323 7.26 -12.53 21.71
CA ILE A 323 6.26 -13.21 22.56
C ILE A 323 4.99 -12.33 22.69
N ALA A 324 5.17 -11.04 23.02
CA ALA A 324 4.05 -10.11 23.15
C ALA A 324 3.29 -9.94 21.82
N LYS A 325 4.00 -9.76 20.73
CA LYS A 325 3.44 -9.63 19.37
C LYS A 325 2.64 -10.86 18.96
N ARG A 326 3.18 -12.05 19.23
CA ARG A 326 2.49 -13.33 18.97
C ARG A 326 1.21 -13.47 19.79
N ALA A 327 1.24 -13.07 21.05
CA ALA A 327 0.06 -13.07 21.91
C ALA A 327 -1.02 -12.09 21.43
N SER A 328 -0.61 -10.88 21.03
CA SER A 328 -1.49 -9.88 20.43
C SER A 328 -2.12 -10.41 19.14
N PHE A 329 -1.34 -10.96 18.22
CA PHE A 329 -1.85 -11.51 16.96
C PHE A 329 -2.83 -12.66 17.17
N ALA A 330 -2.54 -13.58 18.11
CA ALA A 330 -3.45 -14.65 18.47
C ALA A 330 -4.78 -14.14 19.04
N ALA A 331 -4.74 -13.07 19.85
CA ALA A 331 -5.94 -12.41 20.36
C ALA A 331 -6.74 -11.74 19.22
N ALA A 332 -6.06 -11.10 18.26
CA ALA A 332 -6.68 -10.53 17.08
C ALA A 332 -7.41 -11.60 16.23
N LEU A 333 -6.73 -12.71 15.94
CA LEU A 333 -7.33 -13.84 15.22
C LEU A 333 -8.60 -14.35 15.91
N LYS A 334 -8.54 -14.53 17.24
CA LYS A 334 -9.67 -15.02 18.03
C LYS A 334 -10.84 -14.04 18.06
N SER A 335 -10.59 -12.75 18.05
CA SER A 335 -11.63 -11.70 18.06
C SER A 335 -12.40 -11.62 16.74
N GLY A 336 -11.76 -12.01 15.63
CA GLY A 336 -12.30 -11.85 14.29
C GLY A 336 -12.34 -10.39 13.84
N VAL A 337 -11.43 -9.55 14.33
CA VAL A 337 -11.18 -8.21 13.78
C VAL A 337 -10.68 -8.36 12.34
N ALA A 338 -11.02 -7.41 11.47
CA ALA A 338 -10.50 -7.42 10.10
C ALA A 338 -8.98 -7.28 10.11
N LEU A 339 -8.29 -8.21 9.43
CA LEU A 339 -6.83 -8.20 9.33
C LEU A 339 -6.40 -7.81 7.92
N CYS A 340 -5.45 -6.90 7.82
CA CYS A 340 -4.76 -6.63 6.58
C CYS A 340 -3.38 -7.31 6.54
N VAL A 341 -2.86 -7.49 5.34
CA VAL A 341 -1.46 -7.86 5.09
C VAL A 341 -0.69 -6.57 4.79
N GLY A 342 0.25 -6.26 5.64
CA GLY A 342 1.11 -5.09 5.51
C GLY A 342 2.36 -5.31 6.36
N GLY A 343 3.54 -5.40 5.71
CA GLY A 343 4.76 -5.87 6.36
C GLY A 343 5.57 -4.80 7.05
N ASP A 344 5.26 -3.51 6.83
CA ASP A 344 6.12 -2.38 7.17
C ASP A 344 7.45 -2.48 6.40
N THR A 345 7.31 -2.85 5.11
CA THR A 345 8.45 -3.08 4.22
C THR A 345 9.18 -1.78 3.95
N GLY A 346 10.49 -1.78 4.10
CA GLY A 346 11.37 -0.63 4.22
C GLY A 346 12.21 -0.74 5.50
N VAL A 347 11.60 -1.23 6.60
CA VAL A 347 12.34 -1.73 7.77
C VAL A 347 13.22 -2.91 7.36
N PHE A 348 12.74 -3.74 6.44
CA PHE A 348 13.46 -4.85 5.80
C PHE A 348 13.34 -4.74 4.27
N SER A 349 14.03 -5.62 3.52
CA SER A 349 14.24 -5.47 2.09
C SER A 349 12.93 -5.51 1.28
N HIS A 350 12.74 -4.53 0.41
CA HIS A 350 11.71 -4.56 -0.64
C HIS A 350 11.95 -5.76 -1.58
N GLY A 351 10.84 -6.35 -2.05
CA GLY A 351 10.89 -7.60 -2.81
C GLY A 351 10.77 -8.86 -1.94
N THR A 352 10.85 -8.72 -0.61
CA THR A 352 10.56 -9.81 0.34
C THR A 352 9.26 -9.56 1.13
N ASN A 353 8.35 -8.78 0.59
CA ASN A 353 7.07 -8.41 1.18
C ASN A 353 6.22 -9.63 1.58
N ALA A 354 6.33 -10.75 0.85
CA ALA A 354 5.62 -12.00 1.15
C ALA A 354 5.96 -12.60 2.54
N ARG A 355 7.06 -12.14 3.17
CA ARG A 355 7.42 -12.54 4.54
C ARG A 355 6.27 -12.31 5.54
N GLU A 356 5.50 -11.21 5.40
CA GLU A 356 4.33 -10.97 6.23
C GLU A 356 3.28 -12.07 6.06
N ILE A 357 3.00 -12.48 4.83
CA ILE A 357 2.05 -13.55 4.50
C ILE A 357 2.48 -14.86 5.17
N VAL A 358 3.77 -15.22 5.02
CA VAL A 358 4.33 -16.46 5.59
C VAL A 358 4.29 -16.43 7.13
N LEU A 359 4.62 -15.30 7.74
CA LEU A 359 4.57 -15.15 9.20
C LEU A 359 3.15 -15.19 9.74
N MET A 360 2.18 -14.52 9.10
CA MET A 360 0.78 -14.57 9.53
C MET A 360 0.24 -16.01 9.51
N ALA A 361 0.57 -16.78 8.47
CA ALA A 361 0.20 -18.20 8.41
C ALA A 361 0.95 -19.03 9.46
N GLY A 362 2.25 -18.83 9.60
CA GLY A 362 3.08 -19.52 10.59
C GLY A 362 2.66 -19.24 12.05
N TRP A 363 1.98 -18.12 12.30
CA TRP A 363 1.45 -17.74 13.61
C TRP A 363 -0.03 -18.09 13.78
N GLY A 364 -0.62 -18.89 12.88
CA GLY A 364 -1.90 -19.55 13.08
C GLY A 364 -3.07 -19.05 12.24
N MET A 365 -2.88 -18.10 11.34
CA MET A 365 -3.90 -17.75 10.35
C MET A 365 -3.91 -18.79 9.24
N LYS A 366 -5.09 -19.25 8.79
CA LYS A 366 -5.16 -20.25 7.72
C LYS A 366 -4.60 -19.68 6.41
N PRO A 367 -3.83 -20.45 5.60
CA PRO A 367 -3.29 -19.99 4.33
C PRO A 367 -4.31 -19.29 3.42
N ALA A 368 -5.48 -19.90 3.21
CA ALA A 368 -6.54 -19.31 2.40
C ALA A 368 -7.03 -17.95 2.94
N ASP A 369 -7.07 -17.78 4.27
CA ASP A 369 -7.49 -16.52 4.90
C ASP A 369 -6.42 -15.43 4.76
N VAL A 370 -5.13 -15.79 4.88
CA VAL A 370 -4.02 -14.86 4.63
C VAL A 370 -4.01 -14.41 3.17
N LEU A 371 -4.19 -15.34 2.22
CA LEU A 371 -4.24 -15.01 0.80
C LEU A 371 -5.42 -14.09 0.46
N ARG A 372 -6.58 -14.34 1.07
CA ARG A 372 -7.73 -13.42 0.94
C ARG A 372 -7.41 -12.05 1.56
N ALA A 373 -6.77 -12.01 2.73
CA ALA A 373 -6.35 -10.76 3.35
C ALA A 373 -5.36 -9.98 2.47
N ALA A 374 -4.39 -10.67 1.83
CA ALA A 374 -3.42 -10.06 0.92
C ALA A 374 -4.00 -9.59 -0.43
N THR A 375 -5.24 -9.94 -0.73
CA THR A 375 -5.92 -9.65 -2.01
C THR A 375 -7.24 -8.91 -1.78
N ALA A 376 -8.38 -9.58 -1.81
CA ALA A 376 -9.70 -8.96 -1.66
C ALA A 376 -9.90 -8.26 -0.30
N GLY A 377 -9.33 -8.80 0.78
CA GLY A 377 -9.39 -8.18 2.11
C GLY A 377 -8.72 -6.82 2.15
N ASN A 378 -7.46 -6.75 1.71
CA ASN A 378 -6.75 -5.47 1.61
C ASN A 378 -7.45 -4.50 0.66
N ALA A 379 -7.94 -4.99 -0.49
CA ALA A 379 -8.67 -4.16 -1.43
C ALA A 379 -9.92 -3.53 -0.80
N ALA A 380 -10.66 -4.28 0.01
CA ALA A 380 -11.83 -3.79 0.75
C ALA A 380 -11.43 -2.75 1.82
N ILE A 381 -10.42 -3.06 2.65
CA ILE A 381 -9.92 -2.16 3.70
C ILE A 381 -9.44 -0.83 3.09
N LEU A 382 -8.76 -0.89 1.94
CA LEU A 382 -8.24 0.29 1.25
C LEU A 382 -9.29 1.02 0.41
N GLY A 383 -10.51 0.48 0.27
CA GLY A 383 -11.60 1.10 -0.52
C GLY A 383 -11.38 1.02 -2.04
N ILE A 384 -10.69 0.00 -2.52
CA ILE A 384 -10.40 -0.24 -3.95
C ILE A 384 -10.93 -1.60 -4.45
N GLY A 385 -11.78 -2.26 -3.66
CA GLY A 385 -12.30 -3.59 -3.93
C GLY A 385 -13.29 -3.68 -5.10
N ASP A 386 -13.74 -2.54 -5.62
CA ASP A 386 -14.55 -2.41 -6.83
C ASP A 386 -13.76 -2.72 -8.12
N ARG A 387 -12.43 -2.67 -8.05
CA ARG A 387 -11.55 -2.78 -9.23
C ARG A 387 -10.34 -3.71 -9.05
N LEU A 388 -9.96 -4.06 -7.81
CA LEU A 388 -8.74 -4.82 -7.49
C LEU A 388 -9.03 -5.89 -6.43
N GLY A 389 -8.11 -6.85 -6.29
CA GLY A 389 -8.09 -7.85 -5.23
C GLY A 389 -8.86 -9.15 -5.55
N ALA A 390 -9.50 -9.26 -6.72
CA ALA A 390 -10.17 -10.49 -7.14
C ALA A 390 -9.97 -10.79 -8.63
N ILE A 391 -10.00 -12.06 -9.00
CA ILE A 391 -10.10 -12.51 -10.39
C ILE A 391 -11.57 -12.69 -10.74
N ALA A 392 -12.17 -11.65 -11.33
CA ALA A 392 -13.56 -11.67 -11.76
C ALA A 392 -13.75 -10.74 -12.97
N PRO A 393 -14.77 -10.98 -13.82
CA PRO A 393 -15.06 -10.10 -14.96
C PRO A 393 -15.21 -8.64 -14.53
N GLY A 394 -14.61 -7.72 -15.30
CA GLY A 394 -14.62 -6.28 -15.06
C GLY A 394 -13.52 -5.76 -14.13
N MET A 395 -12.87 -6.61 -13.33
CA MET A 395 -11.74 -6.23 -12.48
C MET A 395 -10.51 -5.89 -13.32
N LEU A 396 -9.62 -5.07 -12.78
CA LEU A 396 -8.32 -4.82 -13.41
C LEU A 396 -7.48 -6.10 -13.44
N ALA A 397 -6.79 -6.32 -14.55
CA ALA A 397 -5.92 -7.48 -14.75
C ALA A 397 -4.56 -7.26 -14.08
N ASP A 398 -4.59 -7.08 -12.75
CA ASP A 398 -3.44 -7.13 -11.87
C ASP A 398 -3.35 -8.55 -11.33
N LEU A 399 -2.41 -9.33 -11.85
CA LEU A 399 -2.36 -10.79 -11.68
C LEU A 399 -0.94 -11.24 -11.34
N VAL A 400 -0.83 -12.29 -10.54
CA VAL A 400 0.44 -12.95 -10.22
C VAL A 400 0.29 -14.46 -10.33
N ALA A 401 1.27 -15.13 -10.93
CA ALA A 401 1.37 -16.59 -10.89
C ALA A 401 2.55 -17.00 -10.03
N VAL A 402 2.27 -17.89 -9.08
CA VAL A 402 3.26 -18.51 -8.19
C VAL A 402 3.40 -19.98 -8.52
N ARG A 403 4.60 -20.54 -8.34
CA ARG A 403 4.83 -21.98 -8.52
C ARG A 403 4.17 -22.78 -7.40
N GLY A 404 3.40 -23.81 -7.75
CA GLY A 404 2.70 -24.65 -6.79
C GLY A 404 1.35 -24.09 -6.35
N ASP A 405 0.90 -24.50 -5.18
CA ASP A 405 -0.43 -24.20 -4.61
C ASP A 405 -0.24 -23.47 -3.26
N PRO A 406 -0.46 -22.14 -3.20
CA PRO A 406 -0.22 -21.36 -1.99
C PRO A 406 -1.27 -21.58 -0.89
N VAL A 407 -2.38 -22.24 -1.18
CA VAL A 407 -3.36 -22.66 -0.17
C VAL A 407 -2.88 -23.93 0.55
N ALA A 408 -2.20 -24.83 -0.17
CA ALA A 408 -1.60 -26.04 0.39
C ALA A 408 -0.26 -25.74 1.09
N ASP A 409 0.57 -24.90 0.50
CA ASP A 409 1.85 -24.44 1.04
C ASP A 409 1.99 -22.91 0.85
N ILE A 410 1.83 -22.18 1.94
CA ILE A 410 1.86 -20.71 1.90
C ILE A 410 3.19 -20.15 1.40
N ALA A 411 4.31 -20.85 1.58
CA ALA A 411 5.61 -20.42 1.10
C ALA A 411 5.67 -20.30 -0.43
N ALA A 412 4.77 -20.94 -1.15
CA ALA A 412 4.64 -20.80 -2.61
C ALA A 412 4.43 -19.33 -3.06
N VAL A 413 3.91 -18.44 -2.20
CA VAL A 413 3.77 -17.00 -2.52
C VAL A 413 5.11 -16.30 -2.82
N GLU A 414 6.22 -16.85 -2.33
CA GLU A 414 7.56 -16.34 -2.59
C GLU A 414 8.10 -16.79 -3.96
N ALA A 415 7.51 -17.83 -4.55
CA ALA A 415 7.94 -18.42 -5.81
C ALA A 415 7.22 -17.78 -7.03
N VAL A 416 7.24 -16.45 -7.11
CA VAL A 416 6.60 -15.69 -8.19
C VAL A 416 7.31 -15.94 -9.51
N VAL A 417 6.60 -16.40 -10.55
CA VAL A 417 7.14 -16.69 -11.88
C VAL A 417 6.59 -15.78 -12.96
N TRP A 418 5.42 -15.17 -12.75
CA TRP A 418 4.80 -14.29 -13.71
C TRP A 418 3.99 -13.19 -13.01
N VAL A 419 4.04 -11.96 -13.54
CA VAL A 419 3.28 -10.82 -13.00
C VAL A 419 2.76 -9.99 -14.17
N ALA A 420 1.48 -9.62 -14.09
CA ALA A 420 0.89 -8.59 -14.94
C ALA A 420 0.29 -7.47 -14.07
N LYS A 421 0.42 -6.23 -14.55
CA LYS A 421 -0.22 -5.05 -13.96
C LYS A 421 -1.04 -4.34 -15.04
N GLY A 422 -2.36 -4.23 -14.83
CA GLY A 422 -3.26 -3.65 -15.82
C GLY A 422 -3.22 -4.37 -17.18
N GLY A 423 -3.08 -5.71 -17.17
CA GLY A 423 -2.99 -6.54 -18.37
C GLY A 423 -1.63 -6.52 -19.08
N VAL A 424 -0.66 -5.71 -18.61
CA VAL A 424 0.69 -5.67 -19.17
C VAL A 424 1.59 -6.62 -18.37
N VAL A 425 2.21 -7.58 -19.06
CA VAL A 425 3.16 -8.51 -18.44
C VAL A 425 4.45 -7.76 -18.10
N VAL A 426 4.80 -7.73 -16.80
CA VAL A 426 5.98 -7.02 -16.29
C VAL A 426 7.07 -7.96 -15.79
N ARG A 427 6.72 -9.23 -15.53
CA ARG A 427 7.65 -10.30 -15.15
C ARG A 427 7.21 -11.60 -15.83
N GLN A 428 8.16 -12.28 -16.43
CA GLN A 428 8.02 -13.67 -16.89
C GLN A 428 9.37 -14.35 -16.74
N VAL A 429 9.43 -15.36 -15.89
CA VAL A 429 10.62 -16.20 -15.75
C VAL A 429 10.54 -17.29 -16.82
N PRO A 430 11.60 -17.54 -17.61
CA PRO A 430 11.66 -18.67 -18.54
C PRO A 430 11.38 -19.99 -17.78
N GLN A 431 10.64 -20.87 -18.41
CA GLN A 431 10.29 -22.20 -17.88
C GLN A 431 11.42 -23.19 -18.10
#